data_b6310168c90659591a5fd6827850c8cf
#
_entry.id   b6310168c90659591a5fd6827850c8cf
#
_cell.length_a   1.000
_cell.length_b   1.000
_cell.length_c   1.000
_cell.angle_alpha   90.00
_cell.angle_beta   90.00
_cell.angle_gamma   90.00
#
_symmetry.space_group_name_H-M   'P 1'
#
loop_
_entity.id
_entity.type
_entity.pdbx_description
1 polymer ?
#
loop_
_entity_poly.entity_id
_entity_poly.type
_entity_poly.pdbx_seq_one_letter_code
_entity_poly.pdbx_strand_id
1 'polypeptide(L)'
;MAHHHNNSAYGRLTDRLNRFPQGAPVSDMLFGILKILFSEKEAGLVAQLPIKPFTAQAAATIWKLPLVQAQKILDELAGRAILLDMDIHGEQTYCLPPPMAGFFEFALMRVRDDIDQKTLSELYHQYINVEEDFMRDLFVQGETGLGRVFVREDALENPYRLEILDHERAAHIIDTSKEIGVSMCYCRHKKWHMGTNCDAPMDICMTFNTAAHSLIKHGHARSVSKEECNDLLHQAYEHGLVQFGENNREGVNFICNCCGCCCEALQAVQRFGITQSIHSNFIIELNTDTCVGCGKCLKACPVKALHEPENGRDSAPAGDGKPPRRVPDLNKDICLGCGVCVNTCPSTSLRLIPRPNRTITPLNTTHRVVLMAAERGNLQDLIFDNQVLFSHRLMAGVLGAILKLPPVARNLARKQLRSRYVERLLENM
;
A
#
# COMPACT_ATOMS: atom_id res chain seq x y z
N MET A 1 3.60 21.35 -25.42
CA MET A 1 3.31 21.69 -24.02
C MET A 1 4.15 20.92 -22.99
N ALA A 2 4.72 19.75 -23.29
CA ALA A 2 5.52 18.96 -22.33
C ALA A 2 6.83 19.62 -21.82
N HIS A 3 7.46 20.52 -22.57
CA HIS A 3 8.73 21.14 -22.19
C HIS A 3 8.64 22.25 -21.13
N HIS A 4 7.46 22.83 -20.88
CA HIS A 4 7.31 23.86 -19.84
C HIS A 4 7.09 23.30 -18.42
N HIS A 5 6.68 22.03 -18.29
CA HIS A 5 6.42 21.42 -16.98
C HIS A 5 7.70 21.03 -16.23
N ASN A 6 8.76 20.58 -16.93
CA ASN A 6 9.99 20.09 -16.31
C ASN A 6 10.78 21.14 -15.49
N ASN A 7 10.63 22.43 -15.77
CA ASN A 7 11.35 23.49 -15.05
C ASN A 7 10.54 24.11 -13.89
N SER A 8 9.26 23.77 -13.74
CA SER A 8 8.43 24.25 -12.65
C SER A 8 8.81 23.61 -11.31
N ALA A 9 8.42 24.22 -10.19
CA ALA A 9 8.61 23.63 -8.86
C ALA A 9 7.90 22.26 -8.74
N TYR A 10 6.71 22.15 -9.29
CA TYR A 10 5.94 20.89 -9.32
C TYR A 10 6.58 19.85 -10.24
N GLY A 11 7.18 20.24 -11.36
CA GLY A 11 7.94 19.32 -12.21
C GLY A 11 9.14 18.72 -11.47
N ARG A 12 9.94 19.57 -10.79
CA ARG A 12 11.06 19.09 -9.95
C ARG A 12 10.59 18.19 -8.79
N LEU A 13 9.44 18.49 -8.19
CA LEU A 13 8.86 17.64 -7.16
C LEU A 13 8.45 16.27 -7.74
N THR A 14 7.83 16.24 -8.91
CA THR A 14 7.49 15.01 -9.63
C THR A 14 8.74 14.19 -9.97
N ASP A 15 9.82 14.83 -10.44
CA ASP A 15 11.11 14.16 -10.67
C ASP A 15 11.66 13.53 -9.38
N ARG A 16 11.51 14.22 -8.24
CA ARG A 16 11.89 13.66 -6.93
C ARG A 16 11.02 12.47 -6.53
N LEU A 17 9.70 12.53 -6.75
CA LEU A 17 8.81 11.41 -6.48
C LEU A 17 9.18 10.18 -7.31
N ASN A 18 9.56 10.36 -8.57
CA ASN A 18 9.92 9.27 -9.48
C ASN A 18 11.31 8.66 -9.22
N ARG A 19 12.12 9.25 -8.35
CA ARG A 19 13.34 8.61 -7.84
C ARG A 19 13.06 7.56 -6.76
N PHE A 20 11.92 7.67 -6.07
CA PHE A 20 11.49 6.64 -5.14
C PHE A 20 10.88 5.46 -5.93
N PRO A 21 11.07 4.19 -5.47
CA PRO A 21 10.63 3.02 -6.25
C PRO A 21 9.15 2.98 -6.59
N GLN A 22 8.28 3.59 -5.79
CA GLN A 22 6.86 3.67 -6.12
C GLN A 22 6.59 4.58 -7.32
N GLY A 23 7.25 5.74 -7.35
CA GLY A 23 7.06 6.71 -8.40
C GLY A 23 5.70 7.42 -8.38
N ALA A 24 5.53 8.32 -9.37
CA ALA A 24 4.27 9.00 -9.71
C ALA A 24 4.34 9.40 -11.19
N PRO A 25 3.74 8.65 -12.12
CA PRO A 25 3.72 8.99 -13.55
C PRO A 25 3.23 10.42 -13.79
N VAL A 26 3.92 11.12 -14.68
CA VAL A 26 3.64 12.53 -14.99
C VAL A 26 2.29 12.64 -15.69
N SER A 27 1.39 13.47 -15.15
CA SER A 27 0.12 13.84 -15.79
C SER A 27 -0.36 15.22 -15.32
N ASP A 28 -1.31 15.80 -16.05
CA ASP A 28 -1.96 17.05 -15.64
C ASP A 28 -2.75 16.85 -14.33
N MET A 29 -3.29 15.67 -14.10
CA MET A 29 -4.00 15.32 -12.85
C MET A 29 -3.05 15.31 -11.67
N LEU A 30 -1.85 14.71 -11.82
CA LEU A 30 -0.81 14.77 -10.80
C LEU A 30 -0.44 16.22 -10.45
N PHE A 31 -0.24 17.06 -11.45
CA PHE A 31 0.05 18.48 -11.20
C PHE A 31 -1.09 19.20 -10.49
N GLY A 32 -2.34 18.88 -10.82
CA GLY A 32 -3.53 19.37 -10.10
C GLY A 32 -3.52 18.97 -8.62
N ILE A 33 -3.25 17.69 -8.34
CA ILE A 33 -3.11 17.15 -6.99
C ILE A 33 -2.01 17.87 -6.21
N LEU A 34 -0.81 17.99 -6.80
CA LEU A 34 0.32 18.63 -6.14
C LEU A 34 0.08 20.10 -5.84
N LYS A 35 -0.67 20.84 -6.69
CA LYS A 35 -1.04 22.24 -6.46
C LYS A 35 -2.03 22.41 -5.30
N ILE A 36 -2.88 21.44 -5.01
CA ILE A 36 -3.76 21.47 -3.83
C ILE A 36 -2.96 21.19 -2.55
N LEU A 37 -2.00 20.26 -2.62
CA LEU A 37 -1.25 19.80 -1.45
C LEU A 37 -0.05 20.70 -1.09
N PHE A 38 0.56 21.36 -2.06
CA PHE A 38 1.77 22.19 -1.90
C PHE A 38 1.60 23.56 -2.52
N SER A 39 2.06 24.58 -1.84
CA SER A 39 2.38 25.85 -2.51
C SER A 39 3.59 25.67 -3.45
N GLU A 40 3.75 26.54 -4.44
CA GLU A 40 4.88 26.47 -5.37
C GLU A 40 6.24 26.55 -4.66
N LYS A 41 6.32 27.37 -3.61
CA LYS A 41 7.52 27.47 -2.76
C LYS A 41 7.83 26.16 -2.04
N GLU A 42 6.83 25.54 -1.42
CA GLU A 42 6.98 24.24 -0.73
C GLU A 42 7.36 23.14 -1.70
N ALA A 43 6.70 23.05 -2.86
CA ALA A 43 7.05 22.08 -3.90
C ALA A 43 8.52 22.22 -4.31
N GLY A 44 9.00 23.47 -4.47
CA GLY A 44 10.40 23.75 -4.79
C GLY A 44 11.39 23.37 -3.69
N LEU A 45 11.01 23.52 -2.42
CA LEU A 45 11.83 23.12 -1.27
C LEU A 45 11.84 21.60 -1.11
N VAL A 46 10.67 20.97 -1.12
CA VAL A 46 10.53 19.49 -0.94
C VAL A 46 11.20 18.73 -2.08
N ALA A 47 11.20 19.25 -3.30
CA ALA A 47 11.91 18.67 -4.45
C ALA A 47 13.41 18.47 -4.23
N GLN A 48 14.03 19.22 -3.32
CA GLN A 48 15.46 19.16 -3.02
C GLN A 48 15.81 18.17 -1.90
N LEU A 49 14.81 17.74 -1.13
CA LEU A 49 15.02 16.88 0.05
C LEU A 49 15.44 15.46 -0.34
N PRO A 50 16.23 14.78 0.50
CA PRO A 50 16.60 13.38 0.31
C PRO A 50 15.37 12.45 0.22
N ILE A 51 15.57 11.27 -0.34
CA ILE A 51 14.56 10.20 -0.34
C ILE A 51 14.51 9.54 1.04
N LYS A 52 15.67 9.34 1.67
CA LYS A 52 15.82 8.77 3.02
C LYS A 52 15.36 9.77 4.09
N PRO A 53 15.09 9.31 5.32
CA PRO A 53 14.87 10.19 6.46
C PRO A 53 16.04 11.18 6.64
N PHE A 54 15.73 12.40 7.02
CA PHE A 54 16.69 13.51 7.17
C PHE A 54 16.34 14.39 8.37
N THR A 55 17.35 15.08 8.91
CA THR A 55 17.19 16.01 10.03
C THR A 55 16.86 17.43 9.55
N ALA A 56 16.36 18.27 10.43
CA ALA A 56 16.16 19.69 10.14
C ALA A 56 17.47 20.39 9.77
N GLN A 57 18.61 19.98 10.36
CA GLN A 57 19.93 20.51 10.03
C GLN A 57 20.33 20.17 8.59
N ALA A 58 20.03 18.95 8.14
CA ALA A 58 20.28 18.56 6.74
C ALA A 58 19.43 19.40 5.77
N ALA A 59 18.13 19.58 6.06
CA ALA A 59 17.23 20.40 5.27
C ALA A 59 17.68 21.88 5.25
N ALA A 60 18.08 22.45 6.38
CA ALA A 60 18.62 23.80 6.49
C ALA A 60 19.84 24.02 5.59
N THR A 61 20.75 23.05 5.58
CA THR A 61 21.94 23.06 4.72
C THR A 61 21.58 23.00 3.22
N ILE A 62 20.66 22.11 2.85
CA ILE A 62 20.18 21.94 1.46
C ILE A 62 19.47 23.21 0.98
N TRP A 63 18.58 23.77 1.79
CA TRP A 63 17.78 24.95 1.45
C TRP A 63 18.56 26.27 1.61
N LYS A 64 19.74 26.24 2.24
CA LYS A 64 20.52 27.44 2.60
C LYS A 64 19.70 28.40 3.46
N LEU A 65 18.97 27.88 4.42
CA LEU A 65 18.14 28.61 5.36
C LEU A 65 18.69 28.48 6.79
N PRO A 66 18.39 29.45 7.68
CA PRO A 66 18.62 29.27 9.11
C PRO A 66 17.87 28.01 9.65
N LEU A 67 18.49 27.28 10.58
CA LEU A 67 17.91 26.06 11.16
C LEU A 67 16.48 26.27 11.68
N VAL A 68 16.25 27.36 12.43
CA VAL A 68 14.94 27.70 12.99
C VAL A 68 13.87 27.85 11.88
N GLN A 69 14.25 28.45 10.76
CA GLN A 69 13.32 28.60 9.64
C GLN A 69 13.06 27.29 8.92
N ALA A 70 14.09 26.45 8.73
CA ALA A 70 13.95 25.13 8.14
C ALA A 70 13.07 24.23 9.03
N GLN A 71 13.32 24.22 10.35
CA GLN A 71 12.51 23.49 11.33
C GLN A 71 11.04 23.89 11.24
N LYS A 72 10.73 25.18 11.25
CA LYS A 72 9.35 25.68 11.14
C LYS A 72 8.65 25.17 9.89
N ILE A 73 9.31 25.21 8.72
CA ILE A 73 8.74 24.71 7.45
C ILE A 73 8.48 23.20 7.52
N LEU A 74 9.43 22.43 8.10
CA LEU A 74 9.28 20.99 8.24
C LEU A 74 8.11 20.64 9.19
N ASP A 75 7.98 21.36 10.30
CA ASP A 75 6.88 21.15 11.26
C ASP A 75 5.52 21.52 10.63
N GLU A 76 5.44 22.58 9.84
CA GLU A 76 4.23 22.96 9.09
C GLU A 76 3.84 21.89 8.07
N LEU A 77 4.80 21.30 7.35
CA LEU A 77 4.57 20.21 6.40
C LEU A 77 4.16 18.91 7.12
N ALA A 78 4.78 18.59 8.25
CA ALA A 78 4.40 17.44 9.07
C ALA A 78 3.00 17.63 9.70
N GLY A 79 2.67 18.83 10.15
CA GLY A 79 1.34 19.19 10.67
C GLY A 79 0.21 18.94 9.67
N ARG A 80 0.49 18.99 8.37
CA ARG A 80 -0.45 18.66 7.29
C ARG A 80 -0.33 17.21 6.78
N ALA A 81 0.51 16.40 7.43
CA ALA A 81 0.84 15.03 7.03
C ALA A 81 1.36 14.90 5.58
N ILE A 82 2.04 15.94 5.09
CA ILE A 82 2.84 15.88 3.87
C ILE A 82 4.17 15.18 4.15
N LEU A 83 4.82 15.52 5.25
CA LEU A 83 5.97 14.79 5.79
C LEU A 83 5.52 13.96 6.99
N LEU A 84 6.21 12.87 7.25
CA LEU A 84 6.17 12.19 8.54
C LEU A 84 7.38 12.63 9.35
N ASP A 85 7.15 12.97 10.62
CA ASP A 85 8.19 13.22 11.60
C ASP A 85 8.35 12.01 12.54
N MET A 86 9.58 11.67 12.86
CA MET A 86 9.94 10.43 13.54
C MET A 86 11.06 10.72 14.54
N ASP A 87 11.08 10.00 15.65
CA ASP A 87 12.25 9.91 16.51
C ASP A 87 13.09 8.69 16.07
N ILE A 88 14.31 8.95 15.62
CA ILE A 88 15.30 7.90 15.31
C ILE A 88 16.48 8.09 16.27
N HIS A 89 16.62 7.19 17.24
CA HIS A 89 17.69 7.21 18.25
C HIS A 89 17.76 8.52 19.06
N GLY A 90 16.61 9.13 19.35
CA GLY A 90 16.52 10.38 20.12
C GLY A 90 16.72 11.64 19.26
N GLU A 91 16.82 11.51 17.94
CA GLU A 91 16.91 12.64 17.01
C GLU A 91 15.63 12.73 16.18
N GLN A 92 15.04 13.93 16.14
CA GLN A 92 13.87 14.19 15.30
C GLN A 92 14.29 14.22 13.83
N THR A 93 13.67 13.35 13.04
CA THR A 93 13.88 13.21 11.61
C THR A 93 12.57 13.36 10.86
N TYR A 94 12.67 13.65 9.56
CA TYR A 94 11.54 13.81 8.67
C TYR A 94 11.72 12.96 7.42
N CYS A 95 10.61 12.49 6.84
CA CYS A 95 10.64 11.90 5.50
C CYS A 95 9.40 12.32 4.71
N LEU A 96 9.54 12.41 3.39
CA LEU A 96 8.39 12.47 2.49
C LEU A 96 7.95 11.04 2.20
N PRO A 97 6.79 10.59 2.72
CA PRO A 97 6.25 9.28 2.37
C PRO A 97 5.91 9.23 0.88
N PRO A 98 5.82 8.03 0.28
CA PRO A 98 5.40 7.90 -1.12
C PRO A 98 3.97 8.43 -1.33
N PRO A 99 3.53 8.61 -2.59
CA PRO A 99 2.15 8.99 -2.86
C PRO A 99 1.13 7.99 -2.28
N MET A 100 1.19 6.72 -2.66
CA MET A 100 0.30 5.67 -2.14
C MET A 100 0.87 5.04 -0.87
N ALA A 101 0.01 4.77 0.10
CA ALA A 101 0.36 4.47 1.49
C ALA A 101 1.21 5.60 2.11
N GLY A 102 0.81 6.83 1.83
CA GLY A 102 1.52 8.02 2.24
C GLY A 102 0.70 9.30 2.05
N PHE A 103 1.33 10.37 1.55
CA PHE A 103 0.76 11.71 1.64
C PHE A 103 -0.54 11.92 0.82
N PHE A 104 -0.82 11.12 -0.22
CA PHE A 104 -2.13 11.15 -0.89
C PHE A 104 -3.23 10.69 0.06
N GLU A 105 -2.99 9.58 0.76
CA GLU A 105 -3.98 9.02 1.68
C GLU A 105 -4.19 9.90 2.89
N PHE A 106 -3.10 10.40 3.48
CA PHE A 106 -3.14 11.23 4.67
C PHE A 106 -3.95 12.52 4.47
N ALA A 107 -3.99 13.05 3.25
CA ALA A 107 -4.78 14.21 2.90
C ALA A 107 -6.31 13.99 3.03
N LEU A 108 -6.78 12.72 3.01
CA LEU A 108 -8.18 12.32 3.15
C LEU A 108 -8.47 11.42 4.36
N MET A 109 -7.52 11.26 5.28
CA MET A 109 -7.70 10.42 6.48
C MET A 109 -8.40 11.16 7.63
N ARG A 110 -8.77 12.42 7.44
CA ARG A 110 -9.65 13.22 8.31
C ARG A 110 -10.40 14.26 7.47
N VAL A 111 -11.46 14.81 8.02
CA VAL A 111 -12.09 16.02 7.44
C VAL A 111 -11.15 17.21 7.64
N ARG A 112 -10.96 18.02 6.59
CA ARG A 112 -10.07 19.17 6.56
C ARG A 112 -10.78 20.37 5.94
N ASP A 113 -10.52 21.57 6.46
CA ASP A 113 -11.02 22.85 5.97
C ASP A 113 -9.95 23.70 5.25
N ASP A 114 -8.69 23.28 5.35
CA ASP A 114 -7.53 23.97 4.75
C ASP A 114 -7.26 23.57 3.27
N ILE A 115 -7.93 22.53 2.76
CA ILE A 115 -7.85 22.08 1.37
C ILE A 115 -9.25 21.70 0.83
N ASP A 116 -9.45 21.86 -0.47
CA ASP A 116 -10.67 21.37 -1.15
C ASP A 116 -10.58 19.84 -1.35
N GLN A 117 -11.06 19.09 -0.35
CA GLN A 117 -11.07 17.62 -0.38
C GLN A 117 -11.98 17.06 -1.46
N LYS A 118 -13.02 17.78 -1.89
CA LYS A 118 -13.90 17.35 -2.99
C LYS A 118 -13.15 17.37 -4.32
N THR A 119 -12.57 18.51 -4.68
CA THR A 119 -11.75 18.64 -5.91
C THR A 119 -10.56 17.66 -5.86
N LEU A 120 -9.90 17.50 -4.71
CA LEU A 120 -8.83 16.53 -4.53
C LEU A 120 -9.29 15.09 -4.79
N SER A 121 -10.49 14.74 -4.31
CA SER A 121 -11.07 13.40 -4.53
C SER A 121 -11.37 13.12 -6.00
N GLU A 122 -11.86 14.13 -6.73
CA GLU A 122 -12.12 14.05 -8.17
C GLU A 122 -10.80 13.89 -8.95
N LEU A 123 -9.77 14.64 -8.61
CA LEU A 123 -8.43 14.52 -9.23
C LEU A 123 -7.79 13.16 -8.91
N TYR A 124 -7.90 12.66 -7.68
CA TYR A 124 -7.44 11.31 -7.34
C TYR A 124 -8.18 10.26 -8.16
N HIS A 125 -9.50 10.42 -8.36
CA HIS A 125 -10.25 9.48 -9.18
C HIS A 125 -9.73 9.47 -10.62
N GLN A 126 -9.50 10.62 -11.22
CA GLN A 126 -8.95 10.71 -12.57
C GLN A 126 -7.56 10.08 -12.64
N TYR A 127 -6.64 10.46 -11.76
CA TYR A 127 -5.26 10.00 -11.75
C TYR A 127 -5.10 8.50 -11.44
N ILE A 128 -5.87 7.99 -10.46
CA ILE A 128 -5.72 6.62 -9.97
C ILE A 128 -6.61 5.64 -10.77
N ASN A 129 -7.85 6.06 -11.10
CA ASN A 129 -8.84 5.13 -11.62
C ASN A 129 -9.11 5.28 -13.13
N VAL A 130 -8.84 6.44 -13.73
CA VAL A 130 -9.11 6.69 -15.15
C VAL A 130 -7.84 6.62 -15.99
N GLU A 131 -6.76 7.30 -15.61
CA GLU A 131 -5.47 7.27 -16.32
C GLU A 131 -4.76 5.91 -16.22
N GLU A 132 -4.95 5.18 -15.13
CA GLU A 132 -4.43 3.83 -14.85
C GLU A 132 -2.90 3.71 -14.71
N ASP A 133 -2.08 4.54 -15.31
CA ASP A 133 -0.62 4.41 -15.36
C ASP A 133 -0.01 4.29 -13.96
N PHE A 134 -0.48 5.10 -13.00
CA PHE A 134 -0.02 5.05 -11.62
C PHE A 134 -0.31 3.68 -10.97
N MET A 135 -1.50 3.14 -11.16
CA MET A 135 -1.88 1.85 -10.56
C MET A 135 -1.21 0.68 -11.28
N ARG A 136 -0.99 0.78 -12.60
CA ARG A 136 -0.21 -0.22 -13.34
C ARG A 136 1.23 -0.25 -12.85
N ASP A 137 1.87 0.90 -12.72
CA ASP A 137 3.23 0.99 -12.20
C ASP A 137 3.33 0.44 -10.77
N LEU A 138 2.32 0.70 -9.94
CA LEU A 138 2.33 0.30 -8.54
C LEU A 138 2.13 -1.21 -8.34
N PHE A 139 1.21 -1.84 -9.09
CA PHE A 139 0.76 -3.21 -8.86
C PHE A 139 1.22 -4.23 -9.91
N VAL A 140 1.62 -3.78 -11.11
CA VAL A 140 2.01 -4.67 -12.20
C VAL A 140 3.52 -4.79 -12.34
N GLN A 141 4.27 -3.74 -11.97
CA GLN A 141 5.73 -3.74 -12.09
C GLN A 141 6.40 -4.31 -10.84
N GLY A 142 7.29 -5.30 -11.05
CA GLY A 142 8.07 -5.96 -10.00
C GLY A 142 7.33 -7.10 -9.31
N GLU A 143 8.09 -7.87 -8.53
CA GLU A 143 7.60 -9.01 -7.73
C GLU A 143 7.29 -8.61 -6.28
N THR A 144 7.94 -7.54 -5.80
CA THR A 144 7.80 -7.04 -4.43
C THR A 144 6.64 -6.04 -4.34
N GLY A 145 5.52 -6.45 -3.76
CA GLY A 145 4.35 -5.59 -3.53
C GLY A 145 4.55 -4.57 -2.42
N LEU A 146 3.88 -3.41 -2.55
CA LEU A 146 3.78 -2.39 -1.51
C LEU A 146 3.09 -2.91 -0.25
N GLY A 147 1.99 -3.62 -0.44
CA GLY A 147 1.17 -4.21 0.60
C GLY A 147 0.81 -5.64 0.25
N ARG A 148 0.20 -6.33 1.21
CA ARG A 148 -0.30 -7.70 1.04
C ARG A 148 -1.60 -7.88 1.80
N VAL A 149 -2.33 -8.89 1.41
CA VAL A 149 -3.53 -9.34 2.12
C VAL A 149 -3.13 -10.20 3.31
N PHE A 150 -3.69 -9.90 4.48
CA PHE A 150 -3.64 -10.77 5.65
C PHE A 150 -4.78 -11.78 5.55
N VAL A 151 -4.51 -13.00 5.97
CA VAL A 151 -5.54 -14.04 6.01
C VAL A 151 -6.43 -13.84 7.25
N ARG A 152 -7.72 -14.06 7.11
CA ARG A 152 -8.63 -14.10 8.25
C ARG A 152 -8.38 -15.35 9.07
N GLU A 153 -8.00 -15.17 10.32
CA GLU A 153 -7.64 -16.27 11.22
C GLU A 153 -8.84 -17.17 11.56
N ASP A 154 -10.03 -16.58 11.62
CA ASP A 154 -11.30 -17.28 11.88
C ASP A 154 -11.76 -18.16 10.70
N ALA A 155 -11.21 -17.92 9.50
CA ALA A 155 -11.48 -18.71 8.29
C ALA A 155 -10.52 -19.91 8.11
N LEU A 156 -9.50 -20.06 8.97
CA LEU A 156 -8.54 -21.15 8.90
C LEU A 156 -8.98 -22.34 9.76
N GLU A 157 -9.03 -23.54 9.14
CA GLU A 157 -9.27 -24.79 9.81
C GLU A 157 -7.99 -25.36 10.44
N ASN A 158 -8.12 -26.19 11.50
CA ASN A 158 -7.05 -27.06 11.91
C ASN A 158 -6.83 -28.14 10.82
N PRO A 159 -5.61 -28.47 10.39
CA PRO A 159 -4.30 -28.08 10.97
C PRO A 159 -3.69 -26.78 10.43
N TYR A 160 -4.29 -26.12 9.45
CA TYR A 160 -3.68 -24.97 8.75
C TYR A 160 -3.46 -23.74 9.62
N ARG A 161 -4.13 -23.65 10.79
CA ARG A 161 -3.82 -22.62 11.79
C ARG A 161 -2.38 -22.67 12.30
N LEU A 162 -1.73 -23.83 12.26
CA LEU A 162 -0.33 -24.00 12.64
C LEU A 162 0.66 -23.61 11.53
N GLU A 163 0.17 -23.45 10.30
CA GLU A 163 0.98 -23.08 9.15
C GLU A 163 1.04 -21.56 8.89
N ILE A 164 0.15 -20.78 9.52
CA ILE A 164 0.17 -19.33 9.44
C ILE A 164 1.35 -18.78 10.25
N LEU A 165 2.11 -17.89 9.64
CA LEU A 165 3.22 -17.24 10.31
C LEU A 165 2.72 -16.01 11.08
N ASP A 166 3.36 -15.68 12.21
CA ASP A 166 2.95 -14.57 13.06
C ASP A 166 2.78 -13.25 12.28
N HIS A 167 3.71 -12.92 11.40
CA HIS A 167 3.63 -11.72 10.58
C HIS A 167 2.49 -11.74 9.53
N GLU A 168 1.83 -12.87 9.30
CA GLU A 168 0.66 -13.00 8.41
C GLU A 168 -0.67 -12.75 9.13
N ARG A 169 -0.62 -12.52 10.44
CA ARG A 169 -1.77 -12.34 11.33
C ARG A 169 -1.95 -10.85 11.66
N ALA A 170 -3.11 -10.30 11.36
CA ALA A 170 -3.42 -8.92 11.70
C ALA A 170 -3.43 -8.70 13.23
N ALA A 171 -3.96 -9.65 14.01
CA ALA A 171 -3.96 -9.60 15.46
C ALA A 171 -2.54 -9.54 16.04
N HIS A 172 -1.58 -10.32 15.50
CA HIS A 172 -0.18 -10.25 15.94
C HIS A 172 0.45 -8.88 15.72
N ILE A 173 0.17 -8.23 14.58
CA ILE A 173 0.66 -6.86 14.33
C ILE A 173 0.09 -5.89 15.37
N ILE A 174 -1.19 -5.99 15.71
CA ILE A 174 -1.82 -5.17 16.75
C ILE A 174 -1.12 -5.40 18.10
N ASP A 175 -0.96 -6.68 18.49
CA ASP A 175 -0.39 -7.05 19.80
C ASP A 175 1.07 -6.62 19.97
N THR A 176 1.85 -6.63 18.90
CA THR A 176 3.29 -6.28 18.94
C THR A 176 3.57 -4.81 18.70
N SER A 177 2.59 -4.02 18.24
CA SER A 177 2.76 -2.60 17.97
C SER A 177 2.90 -1.79 19.26
N LYS A 178 3.75 -0.76 19.20
CA LYS A 178 4.00 0.15 20.34
C LYS A 178 2.96 1.26 20.41
N GLU A 179 2.53 1.76 19.28
CA GLU A 179 1.57 2.84 19.14
C GLU A 179 0.60 2.51 18.02
N ILE A 180 -0.69 2.79 18.23
CA ILE A 180 -1.78 2.46 17.31
C ILE A 180 -2.65 3.68 17.11
N GLY A 181 -2.84 4.05 15.84
CA GLY A 181 -3.73 5.12 15.42
C GLY A 181 -4.86 4.62 14.53
N VAL A 182 -6.03 5.20 14.67
CA VAL A 182 -7.18 4.93 13.80
C VAL A 182 -7.62 6.22 13.12
N SER A 183 -7.90 6.13 11.83
CA SER A 183 -8.28 7.25 10.97
C SER A 183 -9.42 6.88 10.05
N MET A 184 -9.98 7.87 9.38
CA MET A 184 -10.94 7.66 8.30
C MET A 184 -10.29 6.89 7.15
N CYS A 185 -11.06 5.98 6.55
CA CYS A 185 -10.63 5.27 5.35
C CYS A 185 -10.60 6.25 4.16
N TYR A 186 -9.41 6.58 3.65
CA TYR A 186 -9.28 7.55 2.57
C TYR A 186 -10.03 7.14 1.29
N CYS A 187 -10.03 5.86 0.94
CA CYS A 187 -10.74 5.36 -0.24
C CYS A 187 -12.26 5.57 -0.14
N ARG A 188 -12.87 5.31 1.05
CA ARG A 188 -14.30 5.57 1.29
C ARG A 188 -14.59 7.04 1.38
N HIS A 189 -13.73 7.85 2.02
CA HIS A 189 -13.88 9.29 2.12
C HIS A 189 -13.78 9.95 0.73
N LYS A 190 -12.83 9.51 -0.11
CA LYS A 190 -12.79 9.91 -1.54
C LYS A 190 -14.13 9.61 -2.24
N LYS A 191 -14.63 8.38 -2.12
CA LYS A 191 -15.89 7.95 -2.73
C LYS A 191 -17.10 8.67 -2.14
N TRP A 192 -17.05 9.06 -0.86
CA TRP A 192 -18.09 9.86 -0.23
C TRP A 192 -18.20 11.25 -0.87
N HIS A 193 -17.10 11.93 -1.11
CA HIS A 193 -17.07 13.20 -1.84
C HIS A 193 -17.64 13.09 -3.26
N MET A 194 -17.57 11.90 -3.84
CA MET A 194 -18.11 11.58 -5.17
C MET A 194 -19.56 11.03 -5.15
N GLY A 195 -20.14 10.83 -3.96
CA GLY A 195 -21.48 10.25 -3.80
C GLY A 195 -21.60 8.76 -4.17
N THR A 196 -20.51 8.00 -4.11
CA THR A 196 -20.42 6.58 -4.54
C THR A 196 -19.80 5.65 -3.51
N ASN A 197 -19.72 6.06 -2.24
CA ASN A 197 -19.24 5.24 -1.14
C ASN A 197 -20.21 4.11 -0.77
N CYS A 198 -19.70 3.07 -0.12
CA CYS A 198 -20.51 2.03 0.53
C CYS A 198 -20.79 2.36 2.01
N ASP A 199 -21.64 1.53 2.64
CA ASP A 199 -22.05 1.68 4.03
C ASP A 199 -21.06 1.06 5.04
N ALA A 200 -19.90 0.57 4.60
CA ALA A 200 -18.89 0.04 5.51
C ALA A 200 -18.32 1.13 6.42
N PRO A 201 -17.88 0.80 7.65
CA PRO A 201 -17.37 1.78 8.61
C PRO A 201 -16.30 2.71 8.02
N MET A 202 -16.39 4.01 8.33
CA MET A 202 -15.44 5.01 7.83
C MET A 202 -14.15 5.02 8.69
N ASP A 203 -14.28 5.04 10.01
CA ASP A 203 -13.16 5.13 10.97
C ASP A 203 -12.61 3.75 11.30
N ILE A 204 -11.85 3.20 10.36
CA ILE A 204 -11.38 1.81 10.45
C ILE A 204 -10.02 1.58 9.78
N CYS A 205 -9.36 2.63 9.30
CA CYS A 205 -7.99 2.55 8.84
C CYS A 205 -7.03 2.57 10.04
N MET A 206 -6.20 1.54 10.16
CA MET A 206 -5.28 1.35 11.27
C MET A 206 -3.86 1.71 10.83
N THR A 207 -3.20 2.52 11.64
CA THR A 207 -1.77 2.84 11.49
C THR A 207 -1.02 2.42 12.74
N PHE A 208 0.26 2.09 12.59
CA PHE A 208 1.06 1.51 13.66
C PHE A 208 2.42 2.18 13.75
N ASN A 209 3.03 2.11 14.93
CA ASN A 209 4.42 2.49 15.18
C ASN A 209 4.74 3.91 14.68
N THR A 210 5.73 4.05 13.81
CA THR A 210 6.22 5.36 13.33
C THR A 210 5.16 6.18 12.60
N ALA A 211 4.34 5.55 11.75
CA ALA A 211 3.26 6.25 11.07
C ALA A 211 2.17 6.69 12.06
N ALA A 212 1.78 5.83 13.00
CA ALA A 212 0.82 6.16 14.04
C ALA A 212 1.30 7.35 14.87
N HIS A 213 2.56 7.33 15.31
CA HIS A 213 3.15 8.41 16.10
C HIS A 213 2.97 9.78 15.45
N SER A 214 3.43 9.93 14.21
CA SER A 214 3.31 11.20 13.47
C SER A 214 1.86 11.60 13.24
N LEU A 215 1.01 10.67 12.78
CA LEU A 215 -0.39 10.97 12.48
C LEU A 215 -1.20 11.33 13.73
N ILE A 216 -0.96 10.69 14.88
CA ILE A 216 -1.59 11.02 16.17
C ILE A 216 -1.13 12.38 16.65
N LYS A 217 0.19 12.63 16.65
CA LYS A 217 0.78 13.90 17.08
C LYS A 217 0.16 15.10 16.36
N HIS A 218 -0.16 14.95 15.08
CA HIS A 218 -0.71 16.00 14.23
C HIS A 218 -2.23 15.92 14.02
N GLY A 219 -2.94 15.06 14.77
CA GLY A 219 -4.40 14.98 14.76
C GLY A 219 -4.99 14.39 13.47
N HIS A 220 -4.22 13.59 12.70
CA HIS A 220 -4.70 12.84 11.54
C HIS A 220 -5.19 11.44 11.92
N ALA A 221 -4.83 10.95 13.10
CA ALA A 221 -5.30 9.71 13.68
C ALA A 221 -5.65 9.93 15.15
N ARG A 222 -6.60 9.16 15.68
CA ARG A 222 -6.81 9.07 17.13
C ARG A 222 -6.04 7.88 17.68
N SER A 223 -5.42 8.04 18.86
CA SER A 223 -4.77 6.94 19.57
C SER A 223 -5.82 5.96 20.09
N VAL A 224 -5.54 4.67 19.97
CA VAL A 224 -6.41 3.58 20.48
C VAL A 224 -5.60 2.55 21.23
N SER A 225 -6.26 1.83 22.15
CA SER A 225 -5.66 0.66 22.79
C SER A 225 -5.62 -0.56 21.86
N LYS A 226 -4.87 -1.59 22.26
CA LYS A 226 -4.83 -2.86 21.51
C LYS A 226 -6.19 -3.56 21.51
N GLU A 227 -6.90 -3.48 22.63
CA GLU A 227 -8.23 -4.04 22.79
C GLU A 227 -9.21 -3.38 21.82
N GLU A 228 -9.26 -2.03 21.81
CA GLU A 228 -10.12 -1.30 20.87
C GLU A 228 -9.75 -1.56 19.42
N CYS A 229 -8.46 -1.68 19.09
CA CYS A 229 -8.02 -2.00 17.74
C CYS A 229 -8.44 -3.41 17.32
N ASN A 230 -8.40 -4.40 18.23
CA ASN A 230 -8.91 -5.74 17.98
C ASN A 230 -10.43 -5.74 17.80
N ASP A 231 -11.19 -4.95 18.57
CA ASP A 231 -12.64 -4.82 18.38
C ASP A 231 -12.97 -4.23 16.99
N LEU A 232 -12.21 -3.23 16.54
CA LEU A 232 -12.33 -2.68 15.18
C LEU A 232 -11.96 -3.70 14.10
N LEU A 233 -10.97 -4.57 14.35
CA LEU A 233 -10.64 -5.67 13.44
C LEU A 233 -11.78 -6.67 13.34
N HIS A 234 -12.41 -7.02 14.45
CA HIS A 234 -13.61 -7.89 14.47
C HIS A 234 -14.79 -7.24 13.75
N GLN A 235 -15.04 -5.94 13.99
CA GLN A 235 -16.04 -5.19 13.24
C GLN A 235 -15.77 -5.23 11.72
N ALA A 236 -14.50 -5.11 11.31
CA ALA A 236 -14.13 -5.25 9.90
C ALA A 236 -14.46 -6.64 9.36
N TYR A 237 -14.26 -7.69 10.16
CA TYR A 237 -14.61 -9.05 9.79
C TYR A 237 -16.12 -9.22 9.60
N GLU A 238 -16.94 -8.68 10.48
CA GLU A 238 -18.40 -8.71 10.37
C GLU A 238 -18.91 -8.02 9.10
N HIS A 239 -18.27 -6.94 8.70
CA HIS A 239 -18.55 -6.24 7.44
C HIS A 239 -17.94 -6.90 6.19
N GLY A 240 -17.31 -8.06 6.31
CA GLY A 240 -16.69 -8.76 5.18
C GLY A 240 -15.52 -8.02 4.55
N LEU A 241 -14.83 -7.16 5.30
CA LEU A 241 -13.71 -6.38 4.81
C LEU A 241 -12.43 -7.22 4.77
N VAL A 242 -11.56 -6.91 3.83
CA VAL A 242 -10.23 -7.54 3.66
C VAL A 242 -9.18 -6.72 4.38
N GLN A 243 -8.36 -7.37 5.17
CA GLN A 243 -7.21 -6.76 5.80
C GLN A 243 -6.07 -6.68 4.77
N PHE A 244 -5.75 -5.46 4.35
CA PHE A 244 -4.66 -5.16 3.43
C PHE A 244 -3.64 -4.27 4.15
N GLY A 245 -2.44 -4.74 4.34
CA GLY A 245 -1.45 -3.99 5.09
C GLY A 245 -0.07 -4.03 4.45
N GLU A 246 0.87 -3.35 5.08
CA GLU A 246 2.23 -3.21 4.59
C GLU A 246 2.92 -4.58 4.44
N ASN A 247 3.62 -4.78 3.33
CA ASN A 247 4.28 -6.06 3.02
C ASN A 247 5.63 -6.20 3.73
N ASN A 248 5.60 -6.24 5.07
CA ASN A 248 6.76 -6.40 5.93
C ASN A 248 6.51 -7.51 6.97
N ARG A 249 7.58 -8.14 7.48
CA ARG A 249 7.51 -9.05 8.63
C ARG A 249 7.50 -8.28 9.95
N GLU A 250 8.28 -7.22 10.02
CA GLU A 250 8.52 -6.40 11.21
C GLU A 250 8.23 -4.93 10.90
N GLY A 251 7.79 -4.19 11.91
CA GLY A 251 7.57 -2.75 11.80
C GLY A 251 6.48 -2.37 10.79
N VAL A 252 5.40 -3.13 10.70
CA VAL A 252 4.24 -2.81 9.86
C VAL A 252 3.68 -1.46 10.30
N ASN A 253 3.47 -0.54 9.35
CA ASN A 253 2.99 0.81 9.62
C ASN A 253 1.49 1.00 9.36
N PHE A 254 0.84 0.11 8.60
CA PHE A 254 -0.59 0.22 8.36
C PHE A 254 -1.26 -1.14 8.10
N ILE A 255 -2.52 -1.25 8.48
CA ILE A 255 -3.48 -2.26 8.04
C ILE A 255 -4.78 -1.53 7.70
N CYS A 256 -5.16 -1.60 6.42
CA CYS A 256 -6.43 -1.11 5.91
C CYS A 256 -7.49 -2.20 6.01
N ASN A 257 -8.76 -1.81 6.21
CA ASN A 257 -9.92 -2.71 6.18
C ASN A 257 -10.74 -2.42 4.91
N CYS A 258 -10.51 -3.19 3.86
CA CYS A 258 -10.83 -2.88 2.49
C CYS A 258 -12.11 -3.53 1.98
N CYS A 259 -12.95 -2.77 1.27
CA CYS A 259 -14.07 -3.30 0.49
C CYS A 259 -13.74 -3.30 -1.02
N GLY A 260 -14.32 -4.21 -1.77
CA GLY A 260 -14.07 -4.31 -3.22
C GLY A 260 -14.61 -3.15 -4.06
N CYS A 261 -15.52 -2.33 -3.50
CA CYS A 261 -16.16 -1.22 -4.20
C CYS A 261 -15.45 0.14 -4.07
N CYS A 262 -14.68 0.35 -3.00
CA CYS A 262 -14.02 1.63 -2.75
C CYS A 262 -12.49 1.54 -2.78
N CYS A 263 -11.90 0.43 -2.30
CA CYS A 263 -10.45 0.30 -2.15
C CYS A 263 -9.73 0.29 -3.49
N GLU A 264 -8.75 1.18 -3.64
CA GLU A 264 -7.97 1.33 -4.88
C GLU A 264 -7.19 0.04 -5.21
N ALA A 265 -6.55 -0.58 -4.21
CA ALA A 265 -5.79 -1.81 -4.40
C ALA A 265 -6.69 -2.97 -4.88
N LEU A 266 -7.87 -3.16 -4.26
CA LEU A 266 -8.79 -4.22 -4.66
C LEU A 266 -9.45 -3.96 -6.03
N GLN A 267 -9.71 -2.69 -6.36
CA GLN A 267 -10.17 -2.32 -7.69
C GLN A 267 -9.09 -2.54 -8.75
N ALA A 268 -7.83 -2.28 -8.44
CA ALA A 268 -6.71 -2.59 -9.34
C ALA A 268 -6.65 -4.09 -9.66
N VAL A 269 -6.83 -4.96 -8.65
CA VAL A 269 -6.92 -6.42 -8.88
C VAL A 269 -8.08 -6.78 -9.82
N GLN A 270 -9.27 -6.22 -9.59
CA GLN A 270 -10.43 -6.47 -10.45
C GLN A 270 -10.18 -6.03 -11.90
N ARG A 271 -9.42 -4.96 -12.12
CA ARG A 271 -9.19 -4.34 -13.43
C ARG A 271 -8.03 -4.98 -14.18
N PHE A 272 -6.94 -5.29 -13.49
CA PHE A 272 -5.70 -5.77 -14.12
C PHE A 272 -5.51 -7.28 -14.00
N GLY A 273 -6.31 -7.96 -13.17
CA GLY A 273 -6.25 -9.41 -13.00
C GLY A 273 -4.98 -9.93 -12.31
N ILE A 274 -4.22 -9.07 -11.60
CA ILE A 274 -2.92 -9.41 -11.05
C ILE A 274 -2.95 -9.35 -9.53
N THR A 275 -2.59 -10.49 -8.90
CA THR A 275 -2.50 -10.60 -7.44
C THR A 275 -1.13 -11.03 -6.93
N GLN A 276 -0.18 -11.37 -7.81
CA GLN A 276 1.08 -12.03 -7.41
C GLN A 276 1.86 -11.28 -6.33
N SER A 277 1.77 -9.95 -6.32
CA SER A 277 2.45 -9.10 -5.34
C SER A 277 1.66 -8.81 -4.06
N ILE A 278 0.34 -9.12 -4.01
CA ILE A 278 -0.52 -8.68 -2.89
C ILE A 278 -1.35 -9.79 -2.23
N HIS A 279 -1.39 -11.00 -2.78
CA HIS A 279 -2.15 -12.11 -2.17
C HIS A 279 -1.54 -12.60 -0.85
N SER A 280 -2.35 -13.27 -0.02
CA SER A 280 -1.85 -14.04 1.12
C SER A 280 -1.17 -15.35 0.67
N ASN A 281 -0.47 -16.01 1.58
CA ASN A 281 0.10 -17.35 1.33
C ASN A 281 -0.93 -18.48 1.34
N PHE A 282 -2.22 -18.14 1.26
CA PHE A 282 -3.33 -19.06 1.19
C PHE A 282 -4.15 -18.86 -0.09
N ILE A 283 -4.94 -19.86 -0.45
CA ILE A 283 -5.88 -19.82 -1.56
C ILE A 283 -7.15 -20.59 -1.18
N ILE A 284 -8.26 -20.26 -1.84
CA ILE A 284 -9.52 -20.98 -1.64
C ILE A 284 -9.49 -22.32 -2.37
N GLU A 285 -9.95 -23.36 -1.69
CA GLU A 285 -10.36 -24.62 -2.30
C GLU A 285 -11.88 -24.79 -2.16
N LEU A 286 -12.54 -25.19 -3.24
CA LEU A 286 -13.97 -25.39 -3.30
C LEU A 286 -14.26 -26.89 -3.40
N ASN A 287 -15.04 -27.41 -2.44
CA ASN A 287 -15.62 -28.75 -2.54
C ASN A 287 -16.97 -28.68 -3.27
N THR A 288 -16.99 -29.18 -4.50
CA THR A 288 -18.17 -29.15 -5.36
C THR A 288 -19.28 -30.05 -4.88
N ASP A 289 -18.96 -31.14 -4.16
CA ASP A 289 -19.94 -32.13 -3.72
C ASP A 289 -20.82 -31.59 -2.58
N THR A 290 -20.25 -30.79 -1.70
CA THR A 290 -20.94 -30.17 -0.57
C THR A 290 -21.56 -28.80 -0.90
N CYS A 291 -21.21 -28.20 -2.04
CA CYS A 291 -21.71 -26.90 -2.46
C CYS A 291 -23.22 -26.96 -2.76
N VAL A 292 -24.00 -26.11 -2.11
CA VAL A 292 -25.46 -26.02 -2.32
C VAL A 292 -25.87 -25.01 -3.42
N GLY A 293 -24.91 -24.32 -4.05
CA GLY A 293 -25.17 -23.38 -5.14
C GLY A 293 -25.88 -22.08 -4.73
N CYS A 294 -25.76 -21.67 -3.46
CA CYS A 294 -26.50 -20.51 -2.93
C CYS A 294 -25.99 -19.14 -3.39
N GLY A 295 -24.82 -19.05 -4.03
CA GLY A 295 -24.23 -17.82 -4.60
C GLY A 295 -23.75 -16.78 -3.58
N LYS A 296 -23.80 -17.04 -2.25
CA LYS A 296 -23.35 -16.07 -1.23
C LYS A 296 -21.86 -15.70 -1.37
N CYS A 297 -21.02 -16.69 -1.71
CA CYS A 297 -19.59 -16.47 -1.93
C CYS A 297 -19.27 -15.59 -3.14
N LEU A 298 -20.12 -15.61 -4.18
CA LEU A 298 -19.99 -14.71 -5.35
C LEU A 298 -20.16 -13.25 -4.94
N LYS A 299 -21.17 -12.97 -4.09
CA LYS A 299 -21.46 -11.62 -3.59
C LYS A 299 -20.42 -11.15 -2.59
N ALA A 300 -19.88 -12.07 -1.78
CA ALA A 300 -18.90 -11.75 -0.75
C ALA A 300 -17.47 -11.55 -1.29
N CYS A 301 -17.15 -12.08 -2.48
CA CYS A 301 -15.80 -11.99 -3.01
C CYS A 301 -15.45 -10.55 -3.42
N PRO A 302 -14.52 -9.89 -2.73
CA PRO A 302 -14.22 -8.47 -2.96
C PRO A 302 -13.52 -8.19 -4.29
N VAL A 303 -12.94 -9.22 -4.92
CA VAL A 303 -12.24 -9.12 -6.22
C VAL A 303 -12.90 -9.95 -7.32
N LYS A 304 -14.09 -10.52 -7.04
CA LYS A 304 -14.84 -11.36 -8.00
C LYS A 304 -14.06 -12.57 -8.52
N ALA A 305 -13.16 -13.13 -7.70
CA ALA A 305 -12.43 -14.34 -8.03
C ALA A 305 -13.36 -15.58 -8.13
N LEU A 306 -14.48 -15.56 -7.41
CA LEU A 306 -15.57 -16.51 -7.56
C LEU A 306 -16.61 -15.89 -8.47
N HIS A 307 -17.01 -16.59 -9.54
CA HIS A 307 -17.98 -16.14 -10.54
C HIS A 307 -18.94 -17.27 -10.94
N GLU A 308 -20.01 -16.93 -11.60
CA GLU A 308 -20.93 -17.93 -12.15
C GLU A 308 -20.23 -18.78 -13.20
N PRO A 309 -20.55 -20.09 -13.29
CA PRO A 309 -19.92 -20.98 -14.25
C PRO A 309 -20.13 -20.48 -15.67
N GLU A 310 -19.07 -20.46 -16.47
CA GLU A 310 -19.14 -20.13 -17.88
C GLU A 310 -19.94 -21.23 -18.62
N ASN A 311 -20.82 -20.79 -19.54
CA ASN A 311 -21.65 -21.64 -20.40
C ASN A 311 -22.81 -22.40 -19.73
N GLY A 312 -23.35 -21.94 -18.60
CA GLY A 312 -24.54 -22.56 -17.99
C GLY A 312 -24.35 -24.05 -17.67
N ARG A 313 -23.12 -24.49 -17.49
CA ARG A 313 -22.84 -25.85 -17.01
C ARG A 313 -23.37 -25.97 -15.58
N ASP A 314 -24.56 -26.56 -15.51
CA ASP A 314 -25.11 -27.05 -14.25
C ASP A 314 -24.15 -28.14 -13.73
N SER A 315 -23.27 -27.78 -12.84
CA SER A 315 -22.07 -28.55 -12.52
C SER A 315 -22.28 -29.71 -11.53
N ALA A 316 -23.50 -30.02 -11.15
CA ALA A 316 -23.81 -31.28 -10.45
C ALA A 316 -25.28 -31.66 -10.59
N PRO A 317 -25.62 -32.92 -10.92
CA PRO A 317 -26.99 -33.37 -10.86
C PRO A 317 -27.50 -33.24 -9.42
N ALA A 318 -28.60 -32.51 -9.26
CA ALA A 318 -29.32 -32.59 -7.99
C ALA A 318 -30.02 -33.94 -7.95
N GLY A 319 -29.70 -34.79 -6.98
CA GLY A 319 -30.50 -35.99 -6.69
C GLY A 319 -31.96 -35.58 -6.44
N ASP A 320 -32.89 -36.45 -6.76
CA ASP A 320 -34.32 -36.32 -6.42
C ASP A 320 -35.10 -35.15 -7.01
N GLY A 321 -34.94 -34.83 -8.32
CA GLY A 321 -35.80 -33.87 -9.04
C GLY A 321 -35.61 -32.41 -8.64
N LYS A 322 -34.56 -32.06 -7.92
CA LYS A 322 -34.19 -30.68 -7.62
C LYS A 322 -33.50 -30.04 -8.83
N PRO A 323 -33.63 -28.69 -9.03
CA PRO A 323 -32.91 -28.01 -10.12
C PRO A 323 -31.40 -28.21 -9.95
N PRO A 324 -30.66 -28.26 -11.05
CA PRO A 324 -29.21 -28.42 -11.02
C PRO A 324 -28.54 -27.30 -10.19
N ARG A 325 -27.53 -27.66 -9.40
CA ARG A 325 -26.82 -26.74 -8.51
C ARG A 325 -25.82 -25.90 -9.32
N ARG A 326 -25.89 -24.57 -9.19
CA ARG A 326 -24.92 -23.65 -9.78
C ARG A 326 -23.70 -23.54 -8.87
N VAL A 327 -22.72 -24.40 -9.11
CA VAL A 327 -21.45 -24.36 -8.38
C VAL A 327 -20.56 -23.26 -9.02
N PRO A 328 -20.03 -22.31 -8.22
CA PRO A 328 -19.20 -21.24 -8.76
C PRO A 328 -17.87 -21.75 -9.31
N ASP A 329 -17.36 -21.06 -10.34
CA ASP A 329 -15.99 -21.21 -10.80
C ASP A 329 -15.05 -20.31 -10.01
N LEU A 330 -13.81 -20.76 -9.80
CA LEU A 330 -12.76 -20.03 -9.09
C LEU A 330 -11.64 -19.61 -10.05
N ASN A 331 -11.47 -18.31 -10.25
CA ASN A 331 -10.28 -17.76 -10.85
C ASN A 331 -9.16 -17.68 -9.80
N LYS A 332 -8.21 -18.63 -9.87
CA LYS A 332 -7.09 -18.73 -8.93
C LYS A 332 -6.10 -17.59 -9.06
N ASP A 333 -6.00 -16.96 -10.23
CA ASP A 333 -5.02 -15.91 -10.52
C ASP A 333 -5.37 -14.59 -9.83
N ILE A 334 -6.66 -14.30 -9.63
CA ILE A 334 -7.11 -13.11 -8.92
C ILE A 334 -7.56 -13.36 -7.48
N CYS A 335 -7.57 -14.61 -7.03
CA CYS A 335 -7.93 -14.95 -5.65
C CYS A 335 -6.88 -14.40 -4.68
N LEU A 336 -7.31 -13.55 -3.74
CA LEU A 336 -6.45 -12.95 -2.72
C LEU A 336 -6.07 -13.92 -1.58
N GLY A 337 -6.84 -14.99 -1.39
CA GLY A 337 -6.69 -15.87 -0.23
C GLY A 337 -7.03 -15.18 1.09
N CYS A 338 -7.97 -14.23 1.08
CA CYS A 338 -8.35 -13.43 2.25
C CYS A 338 -9.27 -14.17 3.23
N GLY A 339 -10.04 -15.19 2.78
CA GLY A 339 -10.94 -15.98 3.62
C GLY A 339 -12.37 -15.43 3.77
N VAL A 340 -12.71 -14.25 3.23
CA VAL A 340 -14.05 -13.65 3.39
C VAL A 340 -15.18 -14.58 2.91
N CYS A 341 -15.00 -15.27 1.78
CA CYS A 341 -15.98 -16.19 1.22
C CYS A 341 -16.14 -17.47 2.04
N VAL A 342 -15.12 -17.89 2.79
CA VAL A 342 -15.17 -19.08 3.67
C VAL A 342 -16.21 -18.86 4.76
N ASN A 343 -16.10 -17.74 5.49
CA ASN A 343 -17.01 -17.42 6.60
C ASN A 343 -18.45 -17.14 6.13
N THR A 344 -18.63 -16.82 4.84
CA THR A 344 -19.96 -16.59 4.26
C THR A 344 -20.63 -17.89 3.78
N CYS A 345 -19.88 -18.99 3.66
CA CYS A 345 -20.37 -20.26 3.11
C CYS A 345 -21.18 -21.05 4.14
N PRO A 346 -22.51 -21.23 3.98
CA PRO A 346 -23.33 -21.92 4.97
C PRO A 346 -23.14 -23.46 4.94
N SER A 347 -22.59 -23.99 3.85
CA SER A 347 -22.36 -25.44 3.68
C SER A 347 -20.91 -25.86 3.91
N THR A 348 -20.06 -24.96 4.42
CA THR A 348 -18.63 -25.20 4.64
C THR A 348 -17.90 -25.82 3.44
N SER A 349 -18.39 -25.50 2.22
CA SER A 349 -17.81 -26.04 0.97
C SER A 349 -16.54 -25.31 0.55
N LEU A 350 -16.23 -24.17 1.16
CA LEU A 350 -15.03 -23.37 0.89
C LEU A 350 -14.08 -23.47 2.07
N ARG A 351 -12.82 -23.70 1.80
CA ARG A 351 -11.75 -23.66 2.80
C ARG A 351 -10.52 -22.96 2.27
N LEU A 352 -9.71 -22.42 3.16
CA LEU A 352 -8.39 -21.88 2.87
C LEU A 352 -7.36 -23.01 2.96
N ILE A 353 -6.55 -23.14 1.91
CA ILE A 353 -5.40 -24.05 1.90
C ILE A 353 -4.13 -23.26 1.60
N PRO A 354 -2.95 -23.70 2.08
CA PRO A 354 -1.67 -23.07 1.74
C PRO A 354 -1.42 -23.08 0.23
N ARG A 355 -0.83 -21.98 -0.29
CA ARG A 355 -0.36 -21.94 -1.68
C ARG A 355 0.87 -22.84 -1.85
N PRO A 356 1.01 -23.51 -3.01
CA PRO A 356 2.20 -24.32 -3.32
C PRO A 356 3.49 -23.50 -3.25
N ASN A 357 3.43 -22.25 -3.74
CA ASN A 357 4.54 -21.32 -3.74
C ASN A 357 4.23 -20.18 -2.77
N ARG A 358 5.00 -20.06 -1.70
CA ARG A 358 4.87 -18.97 -0.73
C ARG A 358 5.63 -17.73 -1.21
N THR A 359 4.99 -16.57 -1.12
CA THR A 359 5.67 -15.29 -1.31
C THR A 359 6.54 -14.99 -0.09
N ILE A 360 7.81 -14.65 -0.33
CA ILE A 360 8.72 -14.25 0.74
C ILE A 360 8.46 -12.79 1.07
N THR A 361 7.96 -12.55 2.28
CA THR A 361 7.72 -11.20 2.80
C THR A 361 9.07 -10.55 3.17
N PRO A 362 9.35 -9.31 2.76
CA PRO A 362 10.52 -8.55 3.18
C PRO A 362 10.60 -8.40 4.72
N LEU A 363 11.81 -8.26 5.27
CA LEU A 363 12.00 -8.16 6.71
C LEU A 363 11.31 -6.90 7.28
N ASN A 364 11.60 -5.74 6.71
CA ASN A 364 11.09 -4.44 7.13
C ASN A 364 10.92 -3.50 5.93
N THR A 365 10.46 -2.28 6.18
CA THR A 365 10.22 -1.25 5.15
C THR A 365 11.48 -0.96 4.33
N THR A 366 12.66 -0.86 4.96
CA THR A 366 13.92 -0.61 4.25
C THR A 366 14.25 -1.74 3.28
N HIS A 367 14.15 -3.00 3.75
CA HIS A 367 14.39 -4.17 2.90
C HIS A 367 13.42 -4.19 1.70
N ARG A 368 12.13 -3.91 1.93
CA ARG A 368 11.12 -3.84 0.87
C ARG A 368 11.45 -2.76 -0.16
N VAL A 369 11.80 -1.54 0.30
CA VAL A 369 12.14 -0.41 -0.59
C VAL A 369 13.38 -0.73 -1.43
N VAL A 370 14.40 -1.37 -0.85
CA VAL A 370 15.61 -1.79 -1.59
C VAL A 370 15.28 -2.84 -2.65
N LEU A 371 14.43 -3.83 -2.32
CA LEU A 371 13.96 -4.84 -3.28
C LEU A 371 13.21 -4.19 -4.44
N MET A 372 12.23 -3.35 -4.14
CA MET A 372 11.45 -2.62 -5.16
C MET A 372 12.36 -1.75 -6.05
N ALA A 373 13.35 -1.07 -5.45
CA ALA A 373 14.31 -0.26 -6.19
C ALA A 373 15.20 -1.10 -7.13
N ALA A 374 15.64 -2.27 -6.67
CA ALA A 374 16.42 -3.19 -7.49
C ALA A 374 15.61 -3.74 -8.66
N GLU A 375 14.36 -4.13 -8.43
CA GLU A 375 13.44 -4.64 -9.46
C GLU A 375 13.11 -3.58 -10.52
N ARG A 376 12.97 -2.31 -10.09
CA ARG A 376 12.59 -1.18 -10.95
C ARG A 376 13.78 -0.42 -11.55
N GLY A 377 15.01 -0.79 -11.19
CA GLY A 377 16.23 -0.14 -11.70
C GLY A 377 16.48 1.26 -11.12
N ASN A 378 15.97 1.56 -9.91
CA ASN A 378 16.11 2.84 -9.22
C ASN A 378 17.07 2.78 -8.02
N LEU A 379 17.82 1.69 -7.87
CA LEU A 379 18.70 1.47 -6.71
C LEU A 379 19.77 2.57 -6.58
N GLN A 380 20.25 3.13 -7.70
CA GLN A 380 21.19 4.25 -7.72
C GLN A 380 20.64 5.51 -7.04
N ASP A 381 19.34 5.72 -7.10
CA ASP A 381 18.69 6.90 -6.51
C ASP A 381 18.57 6.79 -4.99
N LEU A 382 18.48 5.56 -4.46
CA LEU A 382 18.53 5.29 -3.02
C LEU A 382 19.96 5.42 -2.46
N ILE A 383 20.99 5.09 -3.25
CA ILE A 383 22.38 5.17 -2.84
C ILE A 383 22.88 6.61 -2.87
N PHE A 384 22.60 7.33 -3.97
CA PHE A 384 23.03 8.70 -4.22
C PHE A 384 21.84 9.66 -4.14
N ASP A 385 21.19 9.72 -2.99
CA ASP A 385 19.92 10.41 -2.78
C ASP A 385 20.04 11.94 -2.67
N ASN A 386 21.23 12.47 -2.34
CA ASN A 386 21.46 13.91 -2.26
C ASN A 386 21.72 14.54 -3.64
N GLN A 387 20.65 14.82 -4.36
CA GLN A 387 20.70 15.38 -5.73
C GLN A 387 21.16 16.84 -5.80
N VAL A 388 21.34 17.52 -4.70
CA VAL A 388 21.97 18.87 -4.68
C VAL A 388 23.48 18.75 -4.97
N LEU A 389 24.12 17.66 -4.56
CA LEU A 389 25.53 17.40 -4.83
C LEU A 389 25.74 16.90 -6.28
N PHE A 390 26.59 17.60 -7.02
CA PHE A 390 26.94 17.22 -8.39
C PHE A 390 27.54 15.80 -8.46
N SER A 391 28.38 15.44 -7.47
CA SER A 391 28.98 14.12 -7.36
C SER A 391 27.95 13.00 -7.23
N HIS A 392 26.89 13.19 -6.43
CA HIS A 392 25.81 12.22 -6.29
C HIS A 392 25.03 12.06 -7.61
N ARG A 393 24.70 13.16 -8.30
CA ARG A 393 24.03 13.09 -9.61
C ARG A 393 24.86 12.34 -10.66
N LEU A 394 26.17 12.63 -10.72
CA LEU A 394 27.06 11.96 -11.64
C LEU A 394 27.17 10.45 -11.34
N MET A 395 27.38 10.11 -10.08
CA MET A 395 27.52 8.69 -9.65
C MET A 395 26.21 7.93 -9.82
N ALA A 396 25.05 8.53 -9.55
CA ALA A 396 23.76 7.92 -9.83
C ALA A 396 23.59 7.65 -11.33
N GLY A 397 23.98 8.59 -12.20
CA GLY A 397 23.94 8.40 -13.65
C GLY A 397 24.83 7.25 -14.13
N VAL A 398 26.06 7.17 -13.65
CA VAL A 398 27.01 6.09 -13.99
C VAL A 398 26.48 4.73 -13.50
N LEU A 399 26.09 4.63 -12.23
CA LEU A 399 25.57 3.40 -11.66
C LEU A 399 24.28 2.95 -12.35
N GLY A 400 23.37 3.89 -12.63
CA GLY A 400 22.13 3.62 -13.35
C GLY A 400 22.36 3.07 -14.76
N ALA A 401 23.37 3.57 -15.48
CA ALA A 401 23.76 3.04 -16.77
C ALA A 401 24.29 1.60 -16.67
N ILE A 402 25.12 1.31 -15.66
CA ILE A 402 25.65 -0.05 -15.40
C ILE A 402 24.53 -1.03 -15.04
N LEU A 403 23.59 -0.62 -14.18
CA LEU A 403 22.47 -1.46 -13.73
C LEU A 403 21.49 -1.80 -14.86
N LYS A 404 21.38 -0.97 -15.88
CA LYS A 404 20.54 -1.21 -17.06
C LYS A 404 21.13 -2.23 -18.05
N LEU A 405 22.40 -2.64 -17.89
CA LEU A 405 23.01 -3.68 -18.74
C LEU A 405 22.36 -5.04 -18.43
N PRO A 406 21.77 -5.74 -19.42
CA PRO A 406 20.94 -6.92 -19.20
C PRO A 406 21.55 -8.06 -18.35
N PRO A 407 22.84 -8.45 -18.50
CA PRO A 407 23.42 -9.51 -17.68
C PRO A 407 23.71 -9.05 -16.23
N VAL A 408 23.93 -7.75 -16.02
CA VAL A 408 24.24 -7.16 -14.71
C VAL A 408 22.96 -7.00 -13.89
N ALA A 409 21.88 -6.50 -14.48
CA ALA A 409 20.59 -6.32 -13.80
C ALA A 409 20.03 -7.66 -13.26
N ARG A 410 20.09 -8.74 -14.07
CA ARG A 410 19.62 -10.08 -13.66
C ARG A 410 20.49 -10.73 -12.60
N ASN A 411 21.81 -10.58 -12.66
CA ASN A 411 22.74 -11.17 -11.70
C ASN A 411 22.78 -10.40 -10.38
N LEU A 412 22.62 -9.09 -10.43
CA LEU A 412 22.56 -8.25 -9.24
C LEU A 412 21.26 -8.49 -8.47
N ALA A 413 20.10 -8.56 -9.13
CA ALA A 413 18.83 -8.89 -8.48
C ALA A 413 18.89 -10.27 -7.78
N ARG A 414 19.57 -11.27 -8.36
CA ARG A 414 19.71 -12.62 -7.77
C ARG A 414 20.80 -12.77 -6.73
N LYS A 415 21.95 -12.08 -6.85
CA LYS A 415 23.12 -12.23 -5.97
C LYS A 415 23.19 -11.21 -4.84
N GLN A 416 22.65 -10.00 -5.02
CA GLN A 416 22.76 -8.91 -4.03
C GLN A 416 21.78 -9.04 -2.87
N LEU A 417 20.69 -9.79 -3.00
CA LEU A 417 19.86 -10.18 -1.85
C LEU A 417 20.64 -10.95 -0.75
N ARG A 418 21.88 -11.38 -1.06
CA ARG A 418 22.83 -12.05 -0.16
C ARG A 418 24.13 -11.26 0.05
N SER A 419 24.23 -10.00 -0.41
CA SER A 419 25.51 -9.27 -0.34
C SER A 419 25.65 -8.51 0.97
N ARG A 420 26.88 -8.54 1.53
CA ARG A 420 27.30 -7.72 2.69
C ARG A 420 27.04 -6.22 2.51
N TYR A 421 26.82 -5.75 1.29
CA TYR A 421 26.52 -4.36 0.98
C TYR A 421 25.07 -4.00 1.30
N VAL A 422 24.12 -4.89 0.96
CA VAL A 422 22.71 -4.73 1.35
C VAL A 422 22.57 -4.85 2.86
N GLU A 423 23.29 -5.77 3.51
CA GLU A 423 23.35 -5.86 4.98
C GLU A 423 23.82 -4.56 5.61
N ARG A 424 24.91 -3.95 5.12
CA ARG A 424 25.40 -2.65 5.60
C ARG A 424 24.47 -1.48 5.33
N LEU A 425 23.72 -1.49 4.22
CA LEU A 425 22.67 -0.48 3.98
C LEU A 425 21.51 -0.61 4.98
N LEU A 426 21.19 -1.85 5.37
CA LEU A 426 20.15 -2.14 6.37
C LEU A 426 20.59 -1.77 7.79
N GLU A 427 21.88 -1.90 8.13
CA GLU A 427 22.46 -1.54 9.43
C GLU A 427 22.61 -0.02 9.62
N ASN A 428 22.74 0.76 8.55
CA ASN A 428 22.99 2.21 8.59
C ASN A 428 21.75 3.07 8.24
N MET A 429 20.57 2.47 8.22
CA MET A 429 19.28 3.12 8.00
C MET A 429 18.31 2.85 9.15
#